data_69cdf6178641f5083ed1e4d3e3b4b72d
#
_entry.id   69cdf6178641f5083ed1e4d3e3b4b72d
#
_cell.length_a   1.000
_cell.length_b   1.000
_cell.length_c   1.000
_cell.angle_alpha   90.00
_cell.angle_beta   90.00
_cell.angle_gamma   90.00
#
_symmetry.space_group_name_H-M   'P 1'
#
loop_
_entity.id
_entity.type
_entity.pdbx_description
1 polymer ?
#
loop_
_entity_poly.entity_id
_entity_poly.type
_entity_poly.pdbx_seq_one_letter_code
_entity_poly.pdbx_strand_id
1 'polypeptide(L)'
;MYKRQYGHLVGDDVLRIISEQLSQTLRKIDVVGRWGGEEFVMLLPETSAEQALIIVERIRKNIAAISFPISTTSGSFSTTISFGISESPIKNQNIENYIQGADKALYQAKSNGRNQSVIFN
;
A
#
# COMPACT_ATOMS: atom_id res chain seq x y z
N MET A 1 -14.21 -5.79 6.57
CA MET A 1 -12.78 -5.77 6.82
C MET A 1 -12.32 -7.08 7.39
N TYR A 2 -11.16 -7.51 6.99
CA TYR A 2 -10.65 -8.83 7.37
C TYR A 2 -10.48 -9.00 8.89
N LYS A 3 -10.13 -7.96 9.62
CA LYS A 3 -10.03 -8.03 11.11
C LYS A 3 -11.34 -8.43 11.75
N ARG A 4 -12.45 -7.97 11.20
CA ARG A 4 -13.77 -8.34 11.72
C ARG A 4 -14.15 -9.76 11.39
N GLN A 5 -13.74 -10.24 10.22
CA GLN A 5 -14.09 -11.58 9.75
C GLN A 5 -13.24 -12.67 10.38
N TYR A 6 -11.94 -12.42 10.54
CA TYR A 6 -10.97 -13.46 10.87
C TYR A 6 -10.32 -13.26 12.23
N GLY A 7 -10.64 -12.17 12.90
CA GLY A 7 -10.10 -11.88 14.19
C GLY A 7 -8.83 -11.05 14.17
N HIS A 8 -8.44 -10.60 15.33
CA HIS A 8 -7.35 -9.66 15.51
C HIS A 8 -5.98 -10.25 15.14
N LEU A 9 -5.72 -11.51 15.50
CA LEU A 9 -4.43 -12.15 15.21
C LEU A 9 -4.20 -12.30 13.70
N VAL A 10 -5.24 -12.66 12.96
CA VAL A 10 -5.13 -12.79 11.50
C VAL A 10 -4.88 -11.42 10.87
N GLY A 11 -5.55 -10.39 11.37
CA GLY A 11 -5.31 -9.02 10.89
C GLY A 11 -3.88 -8.56 11.11
N ASP A 12 -3.30 -8.87 12.26
CA ASP A 12 -1.91 -8.53 12.56
C ASP A 12 -0.93 -9.29 11.66
N ASP A 13 -1.20 -10.55 11.36
CA ASP A 13 -0.39 -11.35 10.44
C ASP A 13 -0.43 -10.77 9.02
N VAL A 14 -1.58 -10.35 8.56
CA VAL A 14 -1.73 -9.71 7.24
C VAL A 14 -0.91 -8.44 7.19
N LEU A 15 -1.01 -7.58 8.19
CA LEU A 15 -0.24 -6.34 8.24
C LEU A 15 1.27 -6.61 8.26
N ARG A 16 1.71 -7.62 9.00
CA ARG A 16 3.11 -8.00 9.05
C ARG A 16 3.62 -8.45 7.69
N ILE A 17 2.86 -9.28 7.00
CA ILE A 17 3.27 -9.77 5.68
C ILE A 17 3.29 -8.64 4.66
N ILE A 18 2.32 -7.72 4.71
CA ILE A 18 2.32 -6.54 3.85
C ILE A 18 3.58 -5.70 4.11
N SER A 19 3.92 -5.47 5.39
CA SER A 19 5.12 -4.72 5.75
C SER A 19 6.39 -5.39 5.21
N GLU A 20 6.47 -6.71 5.27
CA GLU A 20 7.60 -7.46 4.73
C GLU A 20 7.70 -7.30 3.21
N GLN A 21 6.58 -7.38 2.50
CA GLN A 21 6.56 -7.18 1.05
C GLN A 21 7.03 -5.79 0.67
N LEU A 22 6.58 -4.77 1.39
CA LEU A 22 7.01 -3.39 1.17
C LEU A 22 8.52 -3.26 1.38
N SER A 23 9.02 -3.78 2.49
CA SER A 23 10.45 -3.70 2.84
C SER A 23 11.34 -4.43 1.84
N GLN A 24 10.88 -5.56 1.31
CA GLN A 24 11.67 -6.34 0.34
C GLN A 24 11.73 -5.67 -1.03
N THR A 25 10.71 -4.93 -1.39
CA THR A 25 10.62 -4.30 -2.71
C THR A 25 11.29 -2.93 -2.74
N LEU A 26 11.28 -2.21 -1.62
CA LEU A 26 11.79 -0.84 -1.55
C LEU A 26 13.31 -0.82 -1.41
N ARG A 27 13.91 0.27 -1.90
CA ARG A 27 15.35 0.52 -1.80
C ARG A 27 15.69 1.03 -0.41
N LYS A 28 17.01 1.01 -0.07
CA LYS A 28 17.47 1.53 1.23
C LYS A 28 17.15 3.00 1.46
N ILE A 29 17.11 3.79 0.37
CA ILE A 29 16.80 5.22 0.47
C ILE A 29 15.30 5.49 0.57
N ASP A 30 14.48 4.49 0.27
CA ASP A 30 13.03 4.64 0.38
C ASP A 30 12.61 4.51 1.84
N VAL A 31 11.57 5.22 2.21
CA VAL A 31 11.06 5.20 3.58
C VAL A 31 9.63 4.73 3.56
N VAL A 32 9.30 3.83 4.48
CA VAL A 32 7.93 3.38 4.68
C VAL A 32 7.57 3.52 6.14
N GLY A 33 6.37 4.01 6.40
CA GLY A 33 5.84 4.14 7.75
C GLY A 33 4.36 3.86 7.79
N ARG A 34 3.85 3.53 8.97
CA ARG A 34 2.41 3.40 9.16
C ARG A 34 1.83 4.77 9.42
N TRP A 35 0.83 5.12 8.63
CA TRP A 35 0.15 6.41 8.77
C TRP A 35 -0.95 6.35 9.81
N GLY A 36 -1.61 5.24 9.89
CA GLY A 36 -2.66 5.01 10.87
C GLY A 36 -3.47 3.80 10.46
N GLY A 37 -3.98 3.06 11.43
CA GLY A 37 -4.80 1.89 11.16
C GLY A 37 -4.14 0.93 10.20
N GLU A 38 -4.69 0.81 9.01
CA GLU A 38 -4.24 -0.10 7.95
C GLU A 38 -3.51 0.62 6.83
N GLU A 39 -3.21 1.91 7.00
CA GLU A 39 -2.59 2.70 5.95
C GLU A 39 -1.10 2.86 6.16
N PHE A 40 -0.36 2.84 5.05
CA PHE A 40 1.08 3.06 5.01
C PHE A 40 1.38 4.26 4.13
N VAL A 41 2.45 4.97 4.45
CA VAL A 41 2.99 6.04 3.61
C VAL A 41 4.39 5.64 3.18
N MET A 42 4.68 5.82 1.90
CA MET A 42 6.00 5.56 1.35
C MET A 42 6.55 6.83 0.70
N LEU A 43 7.82 7.10 0.95
CA LEU A 43 8.55 8.19 0.31
C LEU A 43 9.62 7.57 -0.58
N LEU A 44 9.54 7.85 -1.87
CA LEU A 44 10.45 7.29 -2.87
C LEU A 44 11.28 8.42 -3.48
N PRO A 45 12.46 8.73 -2.90
CA PRO A 45 13.28 9.84 -3.41
C PRO A 45 13.70 9.62 -4.87
N GLU A 46 13.75 10.72 -5.62
CA GLU A 46 14.23 10.72 -7.01
C GLU A 46 13.49 9.71 -7.89
N THR A 47 12.18 9.57 -7.66
CA THR A 47 11.35 8.60 -8.35
C THR A 47 10.15 9.31 -8.96
N SER A 48 9.95 9.14 -10.27
CA SER A 48 8.77 9.70 -10.94
C SER A 48 7.52 8.92 -10.57
N ALA A 49 6.35 9.51 -10.85
CA ALA A 49 5.09 8.81 -10.61
C ALA A 49 5.00 7.52 -11.44
N GLU A 50 5.49 7.54 -12.68
CA GLU A 50 5.48 6.35 -13.54
C GLU A 50 6.39 5.26 -12.99
N GLN A 51 7.56 5.63 -12.48
CA GLN A 51 8.47 4.67 -11.84
C GLN A 51 7.87 4.11 -10.56
N ALA A 52 7.25 4.98 -9.77
CA ALA A 52 6.56 4.54 -8.55
C ALA A 52 5.42 3.58 -8.87
N LEU A 53 4.69 3.84 -9.96
CA LEU A 53 3.61 2.97 -10.39
C LEU A 53 4.11 1.55 -10.67
N ILE A 54 5.25 1.42 -11.32
CA ILE A 54 5.85 0.11 -11.59
C ILE A 54 6.15 -0.62 -10.27
N ILE A 55 6.71 0.10 -9.32
CA ILE A 55 7.08 -0.47 -8.02
C ILE A 55 5.84 -0.94 -7.25
N VAL A 56 4.84 -0.06 -7.11
CA VAL A 56 3.65 -0.38 -6.32
C VAL A 56 2.77 -1.43 -7.01
N GLU A 57 2.75 -1.46 -8.34
CA GLU A 57 2.01 -2.51 -9.06
C GLU A 57 2.62 -3.87 -8.83
N ARG A 58 3.94 -3.96 -8.72
CA ARG A 58 4.59 -5.22 -8.36
C ARG A 58 4.17 -5.67 -6.97
N ILE A 59 4.15 -4.74 -6.01
CA ILE A 59 3.72 -5.03 -4.63
C ILE A 59 2.26 -5.47 -4.63
N ARG A 60 1.41 -4.74 -5.34
CA ARG A 60 -0.03 -5.03 -5.39
C ARG A 60 -0.30 -6.43 -5.93
N LYS A 61 0.36 -6.80 -7.02
CA LYS A 61 0.19 -8.12 -7.63
C LYS A 61 0.72 -9.22 -6.73
N ASN A 62 1.86 -8.99 -6.06
CA ASN A 62 2.41 -9.97 -5.14
C ASN A 62 1.49 -10.22 -3.97
N ILE A 63 0.92 -9.16 -3.38
CA ILE A 63 0.01 -9.28 -2.25
C ILE A 63 -1.28 -10.01 -2.67
N ALA A 64 -1.84 -9.67 -3.83
CA ALA A 64 -3.05 -10.31 -4.31
C ALA A 64 -2.87 -11.82 -4.55
N ALA A 65 -1.64 -12.24 -4.83
CA ALA A 65 -1.33 -13.65 -5.07
C ALA A 65 -1.08 -14.45 -3.79
N ILE A 66 -0.95 -13.79 -2.63
CA ILE A 66 -0.68 -14.48 -1.37
C ILE A 66 -1.97 -15.08 -0.83
N SER A 67 -1.90 -16.35 -0.42
CA SER A 67 -2.99 -17.04 0.27
C SER A 67 -2.63 -17.11 1.75
N PHE A 68 -3.46 -16.51 2.59
CA PHE A 68 -3.24 -16.47 4.03
C PHE A 68 -3.98 -17.63 4.69
N PRO A 69 -3.30 -18.51 5.43
CA PRO A 69 -3.99 -19.59 6.12
C PRO A 69 -4.82 -19.06 7.28
N ILE A 70 -5.97 -19.68 7.51
CA ILE A 70 -6.80 -19.41 8.66
C ILE A 70 -6.48 -20.49 9.69
N SER A 71 -5.89 -20.09 10.83
CA SER A 71 -5.34 -21.04 11.81
C SER A 71 -6.35 -21.97 12.45
N THR A 72 -7.63 -21.61 12.46
CA THR A 72 -8.68 -22.40 13.09
C THR A 72 -9.47 -23.29 12.13
N THR A 73 -9.17 -23.21 10.83
CA THR A 73 -9.85 -23.99 9.79
C THR A 73 -8.82 -24.43 8.77
N SER A 74 -9.23 -25.33 7.87
CA SER A 74 -8.41 -25.72 6.72
C SER A 74 -8.49 -24.71 5.58
N GLY A 75 -9.23 -23.60 5.75
CA GLY A 75 -9.41 -22.62 4.72
C GLY A 75 -8.26 -21.61 4.64
N SER A 76 -8.36 -20.73 3.67
CA SER A 76 -7.43 -19.62 3.48
C SER A 76 -8.20 -18.42 2.96
N PHE A 77 -7.58 -17.25 3.00
CA PHE A 77 -8.14 -16.04 2.40
C PHE A 77 -7.04 -15.27 1.69
N SER A 78 -7.43 -14.39 0.80
CA SER A 78 -6.52 -13.46 0.14
C SER A 78 -6.97 -12.04 0.41
N THR A 79 -6.07 -11.10 0.19
CA THR A 79 -6.38 -9.69 0.34
C THR A 79 -5.79 -8.90 -0.82
N THR A 80 -6.22 -7.67 -0.95
CA THR A 80 -5.68 -6.76 -1.96
C THR A 80 -5.27 -5.47 -1.31
N ILE A 81 -4.48 -4.69 -2.02
CA ILE A 81 -4.03 -3.38 -1.58
C ILE A 81 -4.27 -2.36 -2.69
N SER A 82 -4.56 -1.14 -2.31
CA SER A 82 -4.73 -0.03 -3.24
C SER A 82 -3.68 1.03 -2.95
N PHE A 83 -3.24 1.74 -3.97
CA PHE A 83 -2.21 2.77 -3.84
C PHE A 83 -2.68 4.08 -4.45
N GLY A 84 -2.35 5.18 -3.79
CA GLY A 84 -2.41 6.51 -4.36
C GLY A 84 -0.99 7.03 -4.48
N ILE A 85 -0.67 7.65 -5.60
CA ILE A 85 0.67 8.12 -5.91
C ILE A 85 0.63 9.61 -6.20
N SER A 86 1.54 10.36 -5.59
CA SER A 86 1.72 11.78 -5.86
C SER A 86 3.20 12.04 -6.08
N GLU A 87 3.52 12.75 -7.14
CA GLU A 87 4.89 13.13 -7.45
C GLU A 87 5.09 14.60 -7.16
N SER A 88 6.27 14.93 -6.63
CA SER A 88 6.65 16.31 -6.37
C SER A 88 7.66 16.76 -7.40
N PRO A 89 7.27 17.59 -8.37
CA PRO A 89 8.24 18.18 -9.29
C PRO A 89 8.98 19.36 -8.70
N ILE A 90 8.56 19.85 -7.53
CA ILE A 90 9.12 21.07 -6.92
C ILE A 90 9.73 20.73 -5.58
N LYS A 91 11.05 20.92 -5.43
CA LYS A 91 11.81 20.50 -4.26
C LYS A 91 11.41 21.19 -2.95
N ASN A 92 10.79 22.36 -3.01
CA ASN A 92 10.50 23.17 -1.83
C ASN A 92 9.06 23.15 -1.38
N GLN A 93 8.24 22.23 -1.93
CA GLN A 93 6.87 22.11 -1.46
C GLN A 93 6.79 21.34 -0.16
N ASN A 94 5.78 21.67 0.62
CA ASN A 94 5.49 21.00 1.87
C ASN A 94 5.10 19.54 1.62
N ILE A 95 5.69 18.63 2.36
CA ILE A 95 5.40 17.19 2.25
C ILE A 95 3.91 16.88 2.47
N GLU A 96 3.22 17.68 3.28
CA GLU A 96 1.79 17.52 3.52
C GLU A 96 0.97 17.64 2.24
N ASN A 97 1.39 18.52 1.33
CA ASN A 97 0.68 18.68 0.05
C ASN A 97 0.80 17.42 -0.81
N TYR A 98 1.93 16.74 -0.75
CA TYR A 98 2.13 15.50 -1.49
C TYR A 98 1.31 14.37 -0.91
N ILE A 99 1.27 14.29 0.41
CA ILE A 99 0.45 13.30 1.10
C ILE A 99 -1.02 13.51 0.78
N GLN A 100 -1.48 14.77 0.74
CA GLN A 100 -2.86 15.07 0.37
C GLN A 100 -3.18 14.61 -1.06
N GLY A 101 -2.25 14.83 -2.00
CA GLY A 101 -2.43 14.37 -3.38
C GLY A 101 -2.51 12.86 -3.46
N ALA A 102 -1.60 12.18 -2.80
CA ALA A 102 -1.61 10.72 -2.76
C ALA A 102 -2.89 10.18 -2.09
N ASP A 103 -3.34 10.86 -1.05
CA ASP A 103 -4.56 10.48 -0.33
C ASP A 103 -5.81 10.61 -1.22
N LYS A 104 -5.89 11.69 -2.00
CA LYS A 104 -6.98 11.86 -2.97
C LYS A 104 -6.96 10.77 -4.04
N ALA A 105 -5.78 10.42 -4.53
CA ALA A 105 -5.63 9.35 -5.51
C ALA A 105 -6.01 8.01 -4.89
N LEU A 106 -5.64 7.76 -3.64
CA LEU A 106 -6.02 6.55 -2.93
C LEU A 106 -7.53 6.45 -2.75
N TYR A 107 -8.17 7.55 -2.40
CA TYR A 107 -9.64 7.60 -2.31
C TYR A 107 -10.27 7.21 -3.64
N GLN A 108 -9.71 7.72 -4.74
CA GLN A 108 -10.21 7.40 -6.07
C GLN A 108 -10.03 5.89 -6.38
N ALA A 109 -8.88 5.32 -6.02
CA ALA A 109 -8.63 3.90 -6.22
C ALA A 109 -9.66 3.06 -5.44
N LYS A 110 -9.94 3.43 -4.20
CA LYS A 110 -10.94 2.74 -3.37
C LYS A 110 -12.35 2.90 -3.93
N SER A 111 -12.70 4.08 -4.43
CA SER A 111 -14.01 4.34 -5.04
C SER A 111 -14.20 3.59 -6.35
N ASN A 112 -13.12 3.38 -7.09
CA ASN A 112 -13.15 2.68 -8.38
C ASN A 112 -13.15 1.14 -8.24
N GLY A 113 -13.22 0.63 -7.03
CA GLY A 113 -13.31 -0.82 -6.82
C GLY A 113 -12.11 -1.44 -6.10
N ARG A 114 -11.18 -0.63 -5.62
CA ARG A 114 -9.99 -1.08 -4.89
C ARG A 114 -9.06 -1.90 -5.78
N ASN A 115 -8.04 -2.50 -5.22
CA ASN A 115 -7.07 -3.36 -5.91
C ASN A 115 -6.53 -2.71 -7.17
N GLN A 116 -6.06 -1.48 -7.03
CA GLN A 116 -5.51 -0.70 -8.14
C GLN A 116 -4.65 0.42 -7.62
N SER A 117 -3.85 1.00 -8.50
CA SER A 117 -3.02 2.14 -8.19
C SER A 117 -3.46 3.32 -9.04
N VAL A 118 -3.56 4.49 -8.44
CA VAL A 118 -3.97 5.72 -9.11
C VAL A 118 -2.93 6.80 -8.87
N ILE A 119 -2.56 7.49 -9.93
CA ILE A 119 -1.65 8.64 -9.87
C ILE A 119 -2.49 9.91 -9.74
N PHE A 120 -2.11 10.76 -8.79
CA PHE A 120 -2.73 12.06 -8.61
C PHE A 120 -2.28 13.00 -9.73
N ASN A 121 -3.24 13.57 -10.43
CA ASN A 121 -3.00 14.54 -11.50
C ASN A 121 -3.41 15.95 -11.09
#